data_b4a4fc7da9ffa599f034d4affe1d4a93
#
_entry.id   b4a4fc7da9ffa599f034d4affe1d4a93
#
_cell.length_a   1.000
_cell.length_b   1.000
_cell.length_c   1.000
_cell.angle_alpha   90.00
_cell.angle_beta   90.00
_cell.angle_gamma   90.00
#
_symmetry.space_group_name_H-M   'P 1'
#
loop_
_entity.id
_entity.type
_entity.pdbx_description
1 polymer ?
#
loop_
_entity_poly.entity_id
_entity_poly.type
_entity_poly.pdbx_seq_one_letter_code
_entity_poly.pdbx_strand_id
1 'polypeptide(L)'
;MNSPQRAAVRRIEAPRQPFLIALSLTVLAGAVQWTPPFRPLADRQVNSLVLARHAALPFRMPARVDSAAMERQVVARFEHWPLARIFFSRTKERHISERIARAIVKEANYLQVEPSLLAGVLLTENAPLDVRARSSQGAVGLMQVMGFHAGEYDCDSNDLLQVEANICHGARVFGYYLKRTGNVRRALLRYNGCVSGTNTPNCRRYPSKVLRNAHQVRRELLQYPSYSLAVDTTTF
;
A
#
# COMPACT_ATOMS: atom_id res chain seq x y z
N MET A 1 -21.43 -38.66 -49.74
CA MET A 1 -20.06 -38.95 -50.28
C MET A 1 -19.20 -37.75 -49.94
N ASN A 2 -18.20 -37.95 -49.17
CA ASN A 2 -16.95 -37.25 -48.81
C ASN A 2 -16.74 -37.13 -47.32
N SER A 3 -15.87 -38.06 -46.84
CA SER A 3 -15.32 -38.05 -45.50
C SER A 3 -14.25 -36.95 -45.31
N PRO A 4 -14.10 -36.33 -44.14
CA PRO A 4 -12.92 -35.55 -43.82
C PRO A 4 -11.77 -36.40 -43.29
N GLN A 5 -10.61 -36.18 -43.86
CA GLN A 5 -9.33 -36.79 -43.48
C GLN A 5 -8.88 -36.40 -42.07
N ARG A 6 -8.50 -37.38 -41.27
CA ARG A 6 -7.81 -37.19 -39.98
C ARG A 6 -6.34 -36.80 -40.22
N ALA A 7 -5.94 -35.63 -39.71
CA ALA A 7 -4.53 -35.24 -39.64
C ALA A 7 -3.85 -35.96 -38.45
N ALA A 8 -2.80 -36.68 -38.78
CA ALA A 8 -1.97 -37.38 -37.81
C ALA A 8 -1.02 -36.41 -37.06
N VAL A 9 -1.11 -36.36 -35.74
CA VAL A 9 -0.16 -35.64 -34.89
C VAL A 9 1.09 -36.49 -34.74
N ARG A 10 2.22 -36.06 -35.30
CA ARG A 10 3.54 -36.65 -35.06
C ARG A 10 4.03 -36.25 -33.66
N ARG A 11 4.25 -37.27 -32.80
CA ARG A 11 5.03 -37.11 -31.57
C ARG A 11 6.51 -36.99 -31.95
N ILE A 12 7.14 -35.91 -31.49
CA ILE A 12 8.60 -35.77 -31.53
C ILE A 12 9.13 -36.28 -30.23
N GLU A 13 9.80 -37.43 -30.28
CA GLU A 13 10.57 -37.97 -29.14
C GLU A 13 11.94 -37.31 -29.12
N ALA A 14 12.28 -36.71 -27.96
CA ALA A 14 13.61 -36.16 -27.69
C ALA A 14 14.58 -37.25 -27.21
N PRO A 15 15.83 -37.29 -27.66
CA PRO A 15 16.79 -38.29 -27.25
C PRO A 15 17.32 -38.04 -25.83
N ARG A 16 17.27 -39.04 -25.00
CA ARG A 16 17.95 -39.10 -23.70
C ARG A 16 19.43 -39.39 -23.93
N GLN A 17 20.30 -38.48 -23.51
CA GLN A 17 21.71 -38.76 -23.32
C GLN A 17 22.10 -38.54 -21.86
N PRO A 18 22.81 -39.50 -21.23
CA PRO A 18 23.34 -39.31 -19.88
C PRO A 18 24.75 -38.73 -19.97
N PHE A 19 24.95 -37.53 -19.49
CA PHE A 19 26.29 -37.01 -19.23
C PHE A 19 26.67 -37.30 -17.79
N LEU A 20 27.51 -38.29 -17.61
CA LEU A 20 28.29 -38.51 -16.40
C LEU A 20 29.51 -37.58 -16.44
N ILE A 21 29.52 -36.53 -15.64
CA ILE A 21 30.71 -35.73 -15.36
C ILE A 21 31.13 -36.05 -13.91
N ALA A 22 32.19 -36.84 -13.80
CA ALA A 22 32.91 -37.02 -12.55
C ALA A 22 33.73 -35.75 -12.26
N LEU A 23 33.39 -35.01 -11.24
CA LEU A 23 34.20 -33.90 -10.74
C LEU A 23 34.98 -34.34 -9.51
N SER A 24 36.28 -34.54 -9.69
CA SER A 24 37.24 -34.78 -8.61
C SER A 24 37.41 -33.51 -7.78
N LEU A 25 37.02 -33.56 -6.51
CA LEU A 25 37.25 -32.56 -5.49
C LEU A 25 38.68 -32.65 -4.97
N THR A 26 39.57 -31.76 -5.41
CA THR A 26 40.82 -31.46 -4.73
C THR A 26 40.56 -30.38 -3.70
N VAL A 27 40.54 -30.76 -2.43
CA VAL A 27 40.47 -29.85 -1.29
C VAL A 27 41.85 -29.24 -1.09
N LEU A 28 42.04 -28.01 -1.50
CA LEU A 28 43.19 -27.15 -1.09
C LEU A 28 42.73 -26.35 0.15
N ALA A 29 43.20 -26.82 1.32
CA ALA A 29 43.07 -26.09 2.57
C ALA A 29 44.03 -24.88 2.54
N GLY A 30 43.54 -23.76 2.05
CA GLY A 30 44.16 -22.45 2.21
C GLY A 30 43.62 -21.77 3.46
N ALA A 31 44.43 -21.75 4.52
CA ALA A 31 44.09 -20.96 5.71
C ALA A 31 44.17 -19.45 5.36
N VAL A 32 43.01 -18.86 5.06
CA VAL A 32 42.88 -17.41 4.98
C VAL A 32 42.82 -16.87 6.40
N GLN A 33 43.93 -16.33 6.89
CA GLN A 33 43.98 -15.56 8.12
C GLN A 33 43.18 -14.26 7.90
N TRP A 34 41.96 -14.23 8.45
CA TRP A 34 41.17 -13.01 8.55
C TRP A 34 41.80 -12.08 9.58
N THR A 35 42.58 -11.09 9.13
CA THR A 35 42.97 -9.94 9.97
C THR A 35 41.80 -8.94 9.93
N PRO A 36 41.20 -8.57 11.06
CA PRO A 36 40.14 -7.57 11.05
C PRO A 36 40.74 -6.19 10.69
N PRO A 37 40.09 -5.40 9.83
CA PRO A 37 40.58 -4.09 9.39
C PRO A 37 40.38 -2.96 10.42
N PHE A 38 40.02 -3.27 11.64
CA PHE A 38 39.84 -2.26 12.68
C PHE A 38 41.03 -2.30 13.65
N ARG A 39 42.06 -1.48 13.38
CA ARG A 39 42.96 -1.02 14.43
C ARG A 39 42.14 -0.11 15.35
N PRO A 40 42.12 -0.33 16.70
CA PRO A 40 41.58 0.68 17.60
C PRO A 40 42.43 1.94 17.44
N LEU A 41 41.79 3.06 17.12
CA LEU A 41 42.38 4.39 17.18
C LEU A 41 42.57 4.75 18.66
N ALA A 42 43.54 4.11 19.32
CA ALA A 42 44.09 4.62 20.55
C ALA A 42 44.98 5.83 20.18
N ASP A 43 44.79 6.91 20.90
CA ASP A 43 45.58 8.14 20.88
C ASP A 43 45.52 9.02 19.60
N ARG A 44 44.34 9.54 19.30
CA ARG A 44 44.28 10.94 18.89
C ARG A 44 43.94 11.78 20.12
N GLN A 45 44.94 12.44 20.66
CA GLN A 45 44.73 13.60 21.52
C GLN A 45 43.85 14.57 20.74
N VAL A 46 42.56 14.55 21.05
CA VAL A 46 41.62 15.53 20.52
C VAL A 46 42.05 16.85 21.13
N ASN A 47 42.61 17.72 20.30
CA ASN A 47 43.11 19.02 20.71
C ASN A 47 42.00 19.73 21.51
N SER A 48 42.22 19.94 22.80
CA SER A 48 41.28 20.57 23.72
C SER A 48 40.81 21.96 23.27
N LEU A 49 41.56 22.60 22.35
CA LEU A 49 41.19 23.86 21.71
C LEU A 49 40.00 23.78 20.73
N VAL A 50 39.70 22.60 20.16
CA VAL A 50 38.53 22.43 19.27
C VAL A 50 37.25 22.29 20.07
N LEU A 51 37.30 21.68 21.25
CA LEU A 51 36.15 21.56 22.15
C LEU A 51 35.75 22.89 22.78
N ALA A 52 36.70 23.78 23.05
CA ALA A 52 36.41 25.07 23.67
C ALA A 52 35.69 26.07 22.73
N ARG A 53 35.87 25.95 21.41
CA ARG A 53 35.17 26.82 20.42
C ARG A 53 33.74 26.47 20.17
N HIS A 54 33.26 25.22 20.47
CA HIS A 54 31.88 24.80 20.30
C HIS A 54 31.03 24.97 21.57
N ALA A 55 31.68 25.26 22.71
CA ALA A 55 30.95 25.44 23.98
C ALA A 55 30.28 26.83 24.13
N ALA A 56 30.47 27.75 23.19
CA ALA A 56 30.02 29.15 23.32
C ALA A 56 28.81 29.52 22.45
N LEU A 57 28.21 28.57 21.71
CA LEU A 57 26.92 28.84 21.07
C LEU A 57 25.83 28.51 22.10
N PRO A 58 24.96 29.48 22.47
CA PRO A 58 23.82 29.17 23.33
C PRO A 58 22.95 28.15 22.55
N PHE A 59 22.98 26.90 22.99
CA PHE A 59 22.02 25.90 22.53
C PHE A 59 20.64 26.38 23.00
N ARG A 60 19.99 27.15 22.13
CA ARG A 60 18.62 27.54 22.34
C ARG A 60 17.80 26.28 22.17
N MET A 61 17.41 25.67 23.28
CA MET A 61 16.42 24.59 23.26
C MET A 61 15.26 25.08 22.39
N PRO A 62 14.89 24.37 21.34
CA PRO A 62 13.68 24.74 20.60
C PRO A 62 12.53 24.76 21.61
N ALA A 63 11.72 25.81 21.53
CA ALA A 63 10.54 25.96 22.37
C ALA A 63 9.80 24.63 22.39
N ARG A 64 9.46 24.15 23.60
CA ARG A 64 8.82 22.86 23.93
C ARG A 64 8.29 22.16 22.70
N VAL A 65 9.01 21.15 22.22
CA VAL A 65 8.49 20.21 21.22
C VAL A 65 7.24 19.63 21.85
N ASP A 66 6.09 19.89 21.26
CA ASP A 66 4.85 19.28 21.70
C ASP A 66 4.99 17.76 21.50
N SER A 67 5.34 17.07 22.59
CA SER A 67 5.55 15.63 22.60
C SER A 67 4.32 14.88 22.08
N ALA A 68 3.12 15.40 22.38
CA ALA A 68 1.87 14.82 21.90
C ALA A 68 1.67 15.00 20.38
N ALA A 69 2.17 16.11 19.80
CA ALA A 69 2.18 16.30 18.34
C ALA A 69 3.22 15.40 17.67
N MET A 70 4.37 15.19 18.31
CA MET A 70 5.41 14.30 17.83
C MET A 70 5.00 12.82 17.95
N GLU A 71 4.35 12.41 19.03
CA GLU A 71 3.77 11.08 19.17
C GLU A 71 2.69 10.83 18.13
N ARG A 72 1.77 11.77 17.90
CA ARG A 72 0.75 11.68 16.84
C ARG A 72 1.37 11.55 15.44
N GLN A 73 2.46 12.28 15.15
CA GLN A 73 3.19 12.15 13.90
C GLN A 73 3.92 10.80 13.78
N VAL A 74 4.47 10.29 14.85
CA VAL A 74 5.14 8.98 14.88
C VAL A 74 4.13 7.86 14.68
N VAL A 75 3.00 7.88 15.39
CA VAL A 75 1.91 6.90 15.25
C VAL A 75 1.33 6.95 13.84
N ALA A 76 0.98 8.11 13.31
CA ALA A 76 0.50 8.26 11.92
C ALA A 76 1.53 7.76 10.88
N ARG A 77 2.82 7.90 11.16
CA ARG A 77 3.89 7.44 10.27
C ARG A 77 4.06 5.92 10.28
N PHE A 78 3.81 5.26 11.40
CA PHE A 78 3.86 3.82 11.52
C PHE A 78 2.62 3.13 10.93
N GLU A 79 1.44 3.72 11.07
CA GLU A 79 0.18 3.14 10.60
C GLU A 79 0.11 2.97 9.07
N HIS A 80 0.71 3.86 8.28
CA HIS A 80 0.64 3.75 6.81
C HIS A 80 1.73 2.84 6.20
N TRP A 81 2.84 2.60 6.89
CA TRP A 81 3.96 1.80 6.37
C TRP A 81 3.58 0.36 6.00
N PRO A 82 2.88 -0.40 6.84
CA PRO A 82 2.45 -1.75 6.47
C PRO A 82 1.55 -1.73 5.23
N LEU A 83 0.64 -0.76 5.15
CA LEU A 83 -0.27 -0.60 4.01
C LEU A 83 0.49 -0.22 2.73
N ALA A 84 1.51 0.65 2.83
CA ALA A 84 2.36 1.01 1.71
C ALA A 84 3.11 -0.21 1.13
N ARG A 85 3.57 -1.14 1.97
CA ARG A 85 4.19 -2.39 1.51
C ARG A 85 3.21 -3.29 0.75
N ILE A 86 1.97 -3.38 1.21
CA ILE A 86 0.91 -4.11 0.51
C ILE A 86 0.67 -3.51 -0.88
N PHE A 87 0.60 -2.20 -0.98
CA PHE A 87 0.40 -1.52 -2.27
C PHE A 87 1.62 -1.60 -3.17
N PHE A 88 2.85 -1.61 -2.62
CA PHE A 88 4.08 -1.74 -3.39
C PHE A 88 4.15 -3.03 -4.21
N SER A 89 3.54 -4.11 -3.73
CA SER A 89 3.46 -5.36 -4.48
C SER A 89 2.76 -5.18 -5.85
N ARG A 90 1.92 -4.14 -5.99
CA ARG A 90 1.11 -3.83 -7.19
C ARG A 90 1.70 -2.69 -8.02
N THR A 91 1.98 -1.55 -7.39
CA THR A 91 2.48 -0.35 -8.08
C THR A 91 3.92 -0.51 -8.57
N LYS A 92 4.75 -1.31 -7.86
CA LYS A 92 6.21 -1.40 -8.00
C LYS A 92 6.93 -0.06 -7.76
N GLU A 93 6.22 0.98 -7.38
CA GLU A 93 6.71 2.33 -7.12
C GLU A 93 6.52 2.69 -5.65
N ARG A 94 7.63 2.81 -4.91
CA ARG A 94 7.61 3.11 -3.47
C ARG A 94 6.87 4.42 -3.18
N HIS A 95 7.22 5.49 -3.90
CA HIS A 95 6.65 6.81 -3.69
C HIS A 95 5.12 6.82 -3.88
N ILE A 96 4.62 6.18 -4.93
CA ILE A 96 3.17 6.08 -5.19
C ILE A 96 2.49 5.26 -4.10
N SER A 97 3.07 4.11 -3.71
CA SER A 97 2.53 3.26 -2.65
C SER A 97 2.40 3.99 -1.32
N GLU A 98 3.42 4.78 -0.95
CA GLU A 98 3.42 5.57 0.28
C GLU A 98 2.36 6.68 0.25
N ARG A 99 2.21 7.37 -0.89
CA ARG A 99 1.17 8.39 -1.07
C ARG A 99 -0.24 7.79 -0.95
N ILE A 100 -0.49 6.68 -1.63
CA ILE A 100 -1.77 5.96 -1.54
C ILE A 100 -2.06 5.55 -0.09
N ALA A 101 -1.08 4.95 0.59
CA ALA A 101 -1.26 4.48 1.96
C ALA A 101 -1.56 5.62 2.93
N ARG A 102 -0.83 6.74 2.84
CA ARG A 102 -1.09 7.94 3.67
C ARG A 102 -2.47 8.52 3.42
N ALA A 103 -2.87 8.63 2.16
CA ALA A 103 -4.19 9.15 1.82
C ALA A 103 -5.31 8.24 2.33
N ILE A 104 -5.18 6.91 2.19
CA ILE A 104 -6.14 5.93 2.72
C ILE A 104 -6.26 6.05 4.25
N VAL A 105 -5.13 6.12 4.98
CA VAL A 105 -5.14 6.25 6.44
C VAL A 105 -5.77 7.58 6.87
N LYS A 106 -5.39 8.71 6.20
CA LYS A 106 -5.99 10.03 6.46
C LYS A 106 -7.53 10.00 6.35
N GLU A 107 -8.03 9.45 5.24
CA GLU A 107 -9.47 9.44 4.98
C GLU A 107 -10.22 8.40 5.82
N ALA A 108 -9.58 7.27 6.14
CA ALA A 108 -10.14 6.27 7.05
C ALA A 108 -10.33 6.85 8.47
N ASN A 109 -9.32 7.55 8.98
CA ASN A 109 -9.40 8.26 10.26
C ASN A 109 -10.49 9.34 10.23
N TYR A 110 -10.60 10.11 9.15
CA TYR A 110 -11.65 11.11 9.00
C TYR A 110 -13.07 10.50 9.04
N LEU A 111 -13.25 9.36 8.37
CA LEU A 111 -14.53 8.65 8.31
C LEU A 111 -14.78 7.76 9.52
N GLN A 112 -13.80 7.59 10.41
CA GLN A 112 -13.81 6.65 11.54
C GLN A 112 -14.12 5.21 11.09
N VAL A 113 -13.48 4.78 10.01
CA VAL A 113 -13.54 3.41 9.49
C VAL A 113 -12.14 2.79 9.48
N GLU A 114 -12.09 1.48 9.46
CA GLU A 114 -10.81 0.77 9.37
C GLU A 114 -10.13 1.04 8.01
N PRO A 115 -8.82 1.36 7.94
CA PRO A 115 -8.10 1.62 6.70
C PRO A 115 -8.21 0.47 5.68
N SER A 116 -8.29 -0.78 6.17
CA SER A 116 -8.50 -1.96 5.33
C SER A 116 -9.79 -1.91 4.51
N LEU A 117 -10.86 -1.26 5.02
CA LEU A 117 -12.12 -1.12 4.29
C LEU A 117 -11.94 -0.21 3.07
N LEU A 118 -11.34 0.97 3.23
CA LEU A 118 -11.07 1.87 2.10
C LEU A 118 -10.06 1.25 1.12
N ALA A 119 -9.04 0.54 1.62
CA ALA A 119 -8.13 -0.23 0.79
C ALA A 119 -8.88 -1.31 -0.01
N GLY A 120 -9.89 -1.95 0.60
CA GLY A 120 -10.75 -2.91 -0.08
C GLY A 120 -11.57 -2.30 -1.23
N VAL A 121 -12.09 -1.08 -1.04
CA VAL A 121 -12.74 -0.31 -2.12
C VAL A 121 -11.74 -0.04 -3.23
N LEU A 122 -10.62 0.60 -2.90
CA LEU A 122 -9.55 0.95 -3.84
C LEU A 122 -9.11 -0.25 -4.70
N LEU A 123 -8.81 -1.40 -4.07
CA LEU A 123 -8.39 -2.62 -4.76
C LEU A 123 -9.51 -3.29 -5.56
N THR A 124 -10.76 -2.97 -5.29
CA THR A 124 -11.91 -3.46 -6.05
C THR A 124 -12.12 -2.63 -7.30
N GLU A 125 -11.94 -1.32 -7.21
CA GLU A 125 -12.05 -0.37 -8.32
C GLU A 125 -10.87 -0.45 -9.26
N ASN A 126 -9.66 -0.54 -8.71
CA ASN A 126 -8.43 -0.46 -9.48
C ASN A 126 -7.36 -1.39 -8.88
N ALA A 127 -7.42 -2.67 -9.21
CA ALA A 127 -6.49 -3.66 -8.69
C ALA A 127 -5.02 -3.40 -9.04
N PRO A 128 -4.67 -2.87 -10.23
CA PRO A 128 -3.28 -2.48 -10.58
C PRO A 128 -2.79 -1.24 -9.84
N LEU A 129 -3.67 -0.42 -9.28
CA LEU A 129 -3.39 0.89 -8.69
C LEU A 129 -2.82 1.90 -9.71
N ASP A 130 -3.30 1.85 -10.94
CA ASP A 130 -2.99 2.83 -11.98
C ASP A 130 -3.69 4.16 -11.69
N VAL A 131 -2.91 5.19 -11.37
CA VAL A 131 -3.44 6.54 -11.06
C VAL A 131 -4.15 7.20 -12.24
N ARG A 132 -3.89 6.74 -13.47
CA ARG A 132 -4.47 7.27 -14.71
C ARG A 132 -5.63 6.44 -15.25
N ALA A 133 -6.03 5.38 -14.55
CA ALA A 133 -7.12 4.51 -14.97
C ALA A 133 -8.39 5.31 -15.30
N ARG A 134 -9.05 4.95 -16.39
CA ARG A 134 -10.34 5.51 -16.80
C ARG A 134 -11.28 4.39 -17.21
N SER A 135 -12.51 4.46 -16.75
CA SER A 135 -13.55 3.54 -17.20
C SER A 135 -14.26 4.07 -18.46
N SER A 136 -14.96 3.19 -19.18
CA SER A 136 -15.83 3.57 -20.30
C SER A 136 -17.00 4.46 -19.85
N GLN A 137 -17.33 4.48 -18.57
CA GLN A 137 -18.38 5.31 -17.98
C GLN A 137 -17.87 6.65 -17.46
N GLY A 138 -16.58 6.98 -17.66
CA GLY A 138 -15.99 8.25 -17.25
C GLY A 138 -15.49 8.29 -15.80
N ALA A 139 -15.46 7.17 -15.09
CA ALA A 139 -14.82 7.10 -13.78
C ALA A 139 -13.29 7.19 -13.90
N VAL A 140 -12.62 7.84 -12.95
CA VAL A 140 -11.20 8.20 -13.03
C VAL A 140 -10.42 7.74 -11.80
N GLY A 141 -9.22 7.26 -12.03
CA GLY A 141 -8.17 7.09 -11.05
C GLY A 141 -8.33 5.88 -10.13
N LEU A 142 -7.73 6.00 -8.96
CA LEU A 142 -7.55 4.90 -8.01
C LEU A 142 -8.86 4.36 -7.42
N MET A 143 -9.78 5.25 -7.07
CA MET A 143 -11.08 4.90 -6.50
C MET A 143 -12.21 5.02 -7.52
N GLN A 144 -11.88 5.16 -8.81
CA GLN A 144 -12.85 5.27 -9.91
C GLN A 144 -13.94 6.31 -9.62
N VAL A 145 -13.51 7.53 -9.31
CA VAL A 145 -14.40 8.65 -8.99
C VAL A 145 -15.00 9.21 -10.27
N MET A 146 -16.32 9.41 -10.28
CA MET A 146 -17.00 10.08 -11.40
C MET A 146 -16.67 11.58 -11.41
N GLY A 147 -16.45 12.14 -12.61
CA GLY A 147 -16.00 13.52 -12.78
C GLY A 147 -16.89 14.57 -12.13
N PHE A 148 -18.19 14.35 -12.01
CA PHE A 148 -19.12 15.27 -11.36
C PHE A 148 -18.94 15.36 -9.83
N HIS A 149 -18.20 14.41 -9.21
CA HIS A 149 -17.84 14.51 -7.80
C HIS A 149 -16.58 15.37 -7.54
N ALA A 150 -15.86 15.78 -8.58
CA ALA A 150 -14.75 16.70 -8.41
C ALA A 150 -15.26 18.05 -7.93
N GLY A 151 -14.79 18.49 -6.77
CA GLY A 151 -15.20 19.77 -6.15
C GLY A 151 -16.45 19.70 -5.27
N GLU A 152 -17.14 18.54 -5.16
CA GLU A 152 -18.28 18.39 -4.22
C GLU A 152 -17.85 18.30 -2.76
N TYR A 153 -16.61 17.98 -2.50
CA TYR A 153 -16.08 17.74 -1.15
C TYR A 153 -14.87 18.64 -0.89
N ASP A 154 -14.66 18.98 0.38
CA ASP A 154 -13.50 19.72 0.84
C ASP A 154 -12.24 18.83 0.79
N CYS A 155 -11.69 18.69 -0.43
CA CYS A 155 -10.45 18.01 -0.73
C CYS A 155 -9.44 19.03 -1.24
N ASP A 156 -8.16 18.85 -0.95
CA ASP A 156 -7.09 19.80 -1.26
C ASP A 156 -6.96 20.12 -2.78
N SER A 157 -7.51 19.28 -3.65
CA SER A 157 -7.51 19.45 -5.11
C SER A 157 -8.71 18.75 -5.74
N ASN A 158 -9.17 19.29 -6.88
CA ASN A 158 -10.23 18.71 -7.72
C ASN A 158 -9.68 17.86 -8.87
N ASP A 159 -8.35 17.78 -9.01
CA ASP A 159 -7.72 16.94 -10.03
C ASP A 159 -7.75 15.46 -9.62
N LEU A 160 -8.69 14.73 -10.19
CA LEU A 160 -8.88 13.30 -9.93
C LEU A 160 -7.74 12.40 -10.43
N LEU A 161 -6.72 12.93 -11.11
CA LEU A 161 -5.51 12.20 -11.47
C LEU A 161 -4.43 12.29 -10.37
N GLN A 162 -4.62 13.17 -9.39
CA GLN A 162 -3.76 13.22 -8.20
C GLN A 162 -4.19 12.17 -7.19
N VAL A 163 -3.20 11.46 -6.62
CA VAL A 163 -3.42 10.35 -5.69
C VAL A 163 -4.30 10.77 -4.51
N GLU A 164 -3.90 11.84 -3.84
CA GLU A 164 -4.56 12.33 -2.62
C GLU A 164 -5.98 12.83 -2.91
N ALA A 165 -6.15 13.60 -4.00
CA ALA A 165 -7.44 14.12 -4.39
C ALA A 165 -8.42 13.00 -4.77
N ASN A 166 -7.97 12.03 -5.56
CA ASN A 166 -8.81 10.90 -5.95
C ASN A 166 -9.29 10.08 -4.76
N ILE A 167 -8.36 9.77 -3.84
CA ILE A 167 -8.69 9.01 -2.63
C ILE A 167 -9.62 9.83 -1.71
N CYS A 168 -9.37 11.14 -1.56
CA CYS A 168 -10.23 12.01 -0.78
C CYS A 168 -11.66 12.01 -1.35
N HIS A 169 -11.84 12.36 -2.61
CA HIS A 169 -13.17 12.38 -3.22
C HIS A 169 -13.87 11.02 -3.16
N GLY A 170 -13.19 9.94 -3.50
CA GLY A 170 -13.75 8.59 -3.43
C GLY A 170 -14.16 8.19 -2.01
N ALA A 171 -13.32 8.47 -1.01
CA ALA A 171 -13.64 8.20 0.38
C ALA A 171 -14.84 9.02 0.88
N ARG A 172 -14.92 10.32 0.47
CA ARG A 172 -16.06 11.19 0.84
C ARG A 172 -17.37 10.73 0.22
N VAL A 173 -17.36 10.30 -1.05
CA VAL A 173 -18.54 9.66 -1.69
C VAL A 173 -18.97 8.42 -0.91
N PHE A 174 -18.04 7.54 -0.55
CA PHE A 174 -18.36 6.39 0.27
C PHE A 174 -18.90 6.78 1.65
N GLY A 175 -18.24 7.73 2.32
CA GLY A 175 -18.65 8.27 3.63
C GLY A 175 -20.05 8.88 3.62
N TYR A 176 -20.39 9.62 2.55
CA TYR A 176 -21.75 10.15 2.35
C TYR A 176 -22.80 9.03 2.36
N TYR A 177 -22.57 7.96 1.60
CA TYR A 177 -23.50 6.82 1.59
C TYR A 177 -23.48 6.06 2.91
N LEU A 178 -22.32 5.94 3.58
CA LEU A 178 -22.23 5.28 4.88
C LEU A 178 -23.07 6.01 5.93
N LYS A 179 -22.94 7.35 5.98
CA LYS A 179 -23.76 8.19 6.88
C LYS A 179 -25.26 8.05 6.61
N ARG A 180 -25.66 8.02 5.33
CA ARG A 180 -27.08 7.92 4.96
C ARG A 180 -27.70 6.54 5.22
N THR A 181 -26.93 5.48 5.10
CA THR A 181 -27.44 4.10 5.18
C THR A 181 -27.23 3.44 6.54
N GLY A 182 -26.28 3.97 7.34
CA GLY A 182 -25.84 3.37 8.60
C GLY A 182 -25.30 1.93 8.43
N ASN A 183 -24.98 1.51 7.20
CA ASN A 183 -24.59 0.13 6.92
C ASN A 183 -23.60 0.04 5.78
N VAL A 184 -22.44 -0.56 6.04
CA VAL A 184 -21.32 -0.69 5.10
C VAL A 184 -21.74 -1.36 3.78
N ARG A 185 -22.50 -2.48 3.83
CA ARG A 185 -22.91 -3.18 2.62
C ARG A 185 -23.86 -2.35 1.76
N ARG A 186 -24.78 -1.61 2.39
CA ARG A 186 -25.70 -0.70 1.68
C ARG A 186 -24.95 0.50 1.10
N ALA A 187 -23.98 1.06 1.84
CA ALA A 187 -23.11 2.13 1.35
C ALA A 187 -22.32 1.69 0.11
N LEU A 188 -21.72 0.51 0.16
CA LEU A 188 -20.97 -0.07 -0.96
C LEU A 188 -21.87 -0.32 -2.19
N LEU A 189 -23.10 -0.78 -2.00
CA LEU A 189 -24.07 -0.90 -3.11
C LEU A 189 -24.30 0.45 -3.79
N ARG A 190 -24.52 1.51 -2.99
CA ARG A 190 -24.75 2.87 -3.49
C ARG A 190 -23.50 3.44 -4.17
N TYR A 191 -22.33 3.20 -3.60
CA TYR A 191 -21.06 3.62 -4.19
C TYR A 191 -20.87 3.06 -5.59
N ASN A 192 -21.18 1.81 -5.82
CA ASN A 192 -21.10 1.16 -7.13
C ASN A 192 -22.30 1.47 -8.06
N GLY A 193 -23.17 2.40 -7.69
CA GLY A 193 -24.34 2.74 -8.50
C GLY A 193 -25.45 1.70 -8.51
N CYS A 194 -25.51 0.81 -7.52
CA CYS A 194 -26.61 -0.16 -7.37
C CYS A 194 -27.84 0.51 -6.77
N VAL A 195 -28.58 1.21 -7.60
CA VAL A 195 -29.81 1.94 -7.25
C VAL A 195 -30.96 1.44 -8.12
N SER A 196 -32.18 1.45 -7.61
CA SER A 196 -33.36 1.06 -8.39
C SER A 196 -33.43 1.80 -9.73
N GLY A 197 -33.52 1.06 -10.82
CA GLY A 197 -33.65 1.60 -12.18
C GLY A 197 -32.34 1.96 -12.89
N THR A 198 -31.19 2.01 -12.21
CA THR A 198 -29.89 2.37 -12.78
C THR A 198 -28.77 1.45 -12.30
N ASN A 199 -29.06 0.17 -12.20
CA ASN A 199 -28.11 -0.79 -11.65
C ASN A 199 -26.99 -1.12 -12.64
N THR A 200 -25.74 -0.99 -12.20
CA THR A 200 -24.60 -1.53 -12.95
C THR A 200 -24.64 -3.07 -12.99
N PRO A 201 -24.13 -3.70 -14.05
CA PRO A 201 -24.08 -5.17 -14.11
C PRO A 201 -23.36 -5.74 -12.89
N ASN A 202 -23.95 -6.79 -12.29
CA ASN A 202 -23.40 -7.47 -11.10
C ASN A 202 -23.19 -6.60 -9.85
N CYS A 203 -23.80 -5.43 -9.75
CA CYS A 203 -23.65 -4.52 -8.62
C CYS A 203 -23.90 -5.17 -7.25
N ARG A 204 -24.80 -6.15 -7.17
CA ARG A 204 -25.11 -6.90 -5.92
C ARG A 204 -23.91 -7.70 -5.38
N ARG A 205 -22.95 -8.07 -6.23
CA ARG A 205 -21.72 -8.79 -5.86
C ARG A 205 -20.62 -7.84 -5.37
N TYR A 206 -20.72 -6.56 -5.67
CA TYR A 206 -19.73 -5.56 -5.35
C TYR A 206 -19.37 -5.51 -3.85
N PRO A 207 -20.31 -5.42 -2.89
CA PRO A 207 -19.95 -5.40 -1.48
C PRO A 207 -19.16 -6.63 -1.02
N SER A 208 -19.52 -7.81 -1.52
CA SER A 208 -18.79 -9.03 -1.17
C SER A 208 -17.35 -9.04 -1.73
N LYS A 209 -17.14 -8.45 -2.90
CA LYS A 209 -15.80 -8.29 -3.49
C LYS A 209 -14.95 -7.32 -2.67
N VAL A 210 -15.50 -6.15 -2.31
CA VAL A 210 -14.82 -5.17 -1.46
C VAL A 210 -14.46 -5.76 -0.10
N LEU A 211 -15.39 -6.42 0.57
CA LEU A 211 -15.15 -6.98 1.89
C LEU A 211 -14.11 -8.11 1.87
N ARG A 212 -14.06 -8.93 0.81
CA ARG A 212 -12.98 -9.93 0.66
C ARG A 212 -11.61 -9.26 0.55
N ASN A 213 -11.48 -8.22 -0.28
CA ASN A 213 -10.24 -7.46 -0.40
C ASN A 213 -9.87 -6.78 0.92
N ALA A 214 -10.83 -6.18 1.62
CA ALA A 214 -10.64 -5.58 2.93
C ALA A 214 -10.13 -6.60 3.97
N HIS A 215 -10.76 -7.78 4.04
CA HIS A 215 -10.32 -8.84 4.94
C HIS A 215 -8.93 -9.37 4.59
N GLN A 216 -8.57 -9.45 3.31
CA GLN A 216 -7.22 -9.83 2.91
C GLN A 216 -6.21 -8.79 3.40
N VAL A 217 -6.43 -7.51 3.10
CA VAL A 217 -5.57 -6.41 3.56
C VAL A 217 -5.46 -6.41 5.07
N ARG A 218 -6.57 -6.55 5.80
CA ARG A 218 -6.56 -6.62 7.27
C ARG A 218 -5.68 -7.76 7.78
N ARG A 219 -5.79 -8.96 7.24
CA ARG A 219 -4.95 -10.10 7.63
C ARG A 219 -3.46 -9.82 7.42
N GLU A 220 -3.12 -9.17 6.30
CA GLU A 220 -1.73 -8.79 6.01
C GLU A 220 -1.24 -7.71 6.98
N LEU A 221 -2.09 -6.73 7.32
CA LEU A 221 -1.77 -5.68 8.30
C LEU A 221 -1.57 -6.22 9.72
N LEU A 222 -2.36 -7.21 10.15
CA LEU A 222 -2.24 -7.84 11.47
C LEU A 222 -0.92 -8.61 11.67
N GLN A 223 -0.16 -8.88 10.61
CA GLN A 223 1.18 -9.45 10.71
C GLN A 223 2.22 -8.42 11.21
N TYR A 224 1.86 -7.14 11.26
CA TYR A 224 2.74 -6.07 11.75
C TYR A 224 2.35 -5.71 13.19
N PRO A 225 3.29 -5.85 14.16
CA PRO A 225 3.00 -5.61 15.58
C PRO A 225 2.44 -4.21 15.87
N SER A 226 2.92 -3.19 15.15
CA SER A 226 2.43 -1.81 15.30
C SER A 226 0.96 -1.64 14.92
N TYR A 227 0.45 -2.45 13.99
CA TYR A 227 -0.96 -2.40 13.59
C TYR A 227 -1.86 -3.18 14.55
N SER A 228 -1.40 -4.35 15.02
CA SER A 228 -2.18 -5.17 15.97
C SER A 228 -2.44 -4.44 17.27
N LEU A 229 -1.45 -3.70 17.80
CA LEU A 229 -1.61 -2.88 19.02
C LEU A 229 -2.62 -1.73 18.84
N ALA A 230 -2.68 -1.12 17.65
CA ALA A 230 -3.65 -0.05 17.35
C ALA A 230 -5.09 -0.59 17.27
N VAL A 231 -5.29 -1.80 16.78
CA VAL A 231 -6.62 -2.44 16.67
C VAL A 231 -7.15 -2.81 18.07
N ASP A 232 -6.30 -3.29 18.96
CA ASP A 232 -6.70 -3.68 20.33
C ASP A 232 -7.13 -2.48 21.18
N THR A 233 -6.66 -1.26 20.85
CA THR A 233 -7.05 -0.02 21.57
C THR A 233 -8.34 0.61 21.03
N THR A 234 -8.85 0.19 19.87
CA THR A 234 -10.07 0.73 19.26
C THR A 234 -11.33 -0.13 19.50
N THR A 235 -11.20 -1.23 20.25
CA THR A 235 -12.30 -2.15 20.58
C THR A 235 -12.96 -1.83 21.94
N PHE A 236 -13.10 -0.54 22.29
CA PHE A 236 -13.86 -0.11 23.45
C PHE A 236 -14.98 0.84 23.05
#